data_63fa6ed2c3da94679bbfa46799aed937
#
_entry.id   63fa6ed2c3da94679bbfa46799aed937
#
_cell.length_a   1.000
_cell.length_b   1.000
_cell.length_c   1.000
_cell.angle_alpha   90.00
_cell.angle_beta   90.00
_cell.angle_gamma   90.00
#
_symmetry.space_group_name_H-M   'P 1'
#
loop_
_entity.id
_entity.type
_entity.pdbx_description
1 polymer ?
#
loop_
_entity_poly.entity_id
_entity_poly.type
_entity_poly.pdbx_seq_one_letter_code
_entity_poly.pdbx_strand_id
1 'polypeptide(L)'
;MVACVQTDIKRVLAFSTISQIGFMMVALGVSGMGGHAGLGYVAGMFHLFTHAMFKALLFLCAGAIIHTIGSNEMSAMGGLRKYMPVTHITFLVACLAISGIPPFSGFFSKDEILTAAFLFSPWMGVLMSGIAGLTAFYMFRLYYNIFWGAEAKREHTPHEAPVSMTAPLLFLAFVTCFAGFIPFGNFVSSDGVEYTIHLDGKVALSSVGLVCVAIGIAFRFYRQPSALPAKMATAFGGFYRTALHRFYIDNLYLFITKRIIFAGISQGIAWFDRHVIDGAMNLTATVTQKVAYCIRGLQSGQIQQYAFVFLIGTLLIVVWMVFL
;
A
#
# COMPACT_ATOMS: atom_id res chain seq x y z
N MET A 1 -7.70 -8.97 10.81
CA MET A 1 -7.70 -8.97 12.30
C MET A 1 -7.18 -7.64 12.85
N VAL A 2 -5.95 -7.18 12.50
CA VAL A 2 -5.42 -5.88 12.99
C VAL A 2 -6.37 -4.71 12.76
N ALA A 3 -6.96 -4.59 11.55
CA ALA A 3 -7.93 -3.55 11.22
C ALA A 3 -9.18 -3.53 12.14
N CYS A 4 -9.55 -4.67 12.74
CA CYS A 4 -10.69 -4.75 13.66
C CYS A 4 -10.48 -4.04 14.99
N VAL A 5 -9.23 -3.80 15.40
CA VAL A 5 -8.88 -3.26 16.71
C VAL A 5 -8.22 -1.86 16.66
N GLN A 6 -7.79 -1.42 15.47
CA GLN A 6 -7.19 -0.09 15.32
C GLN A 6 -8.21 1.04 15.57
N THR A 7 -7.73 2.16 16.12
CA THR A 7 -8.53 3.35 16.45
C THR A 7 -8.33 4.51 15.50
N ASP A 8 -7.27 4.50 14.71
CA ASP A 8 -6.93 5.51 13.70
C ASP A 8 -7.57 5.15 12.36
N ILE A 9 -8.35 6.08 11.77
CA ILE A 9 -9.04 5.89 10.49
C ILE A 9 -8.08 5.54 9.35
N LYS A 10 -6.93 6.23 9.24
CA LYS A 10 -5.94 5.96 8.19
C LYS A 10 -5.33 4.58 8.35
N ARG A 11 -5.05 4.16 9.59
CA ARG A 11 -4.50 2.82 9.86
C ARG A 11 -5.49 1.72 9.51
N VAL A 12 -6.77 1.87 9.86
CA VAL A 12 -7.81 0.90 9.46
C VAL A 12 -7.87 0.77 7.95
N LEU A 13 -7.88 1.88 7.22
CA LEU A 13 -7.88 1.88 5.76
C LEU A 13 -6.60 1.29 5.17
N ALA A 14 -5.42 1.57 5.72
CA ALA A 14 -4.16 0.99 5.27
C ALA A 14 -4.13 -0.55 5.46
N PHE A 15 -4.52 -1.05 6.63
CA PHE A 15 -4.61 -2.50 6.87
C PHE A 15 -5.68 -3.17 6.01
N SER A 16 -6.75 -2.46 5.67
CA SER A 16 -7.72 -2.97 4.72
C SER A 16 -7.16 -3.06 3.30
N THR A 17 -6.26 -2.14 2.89
CA THR A 17 -5.53 -2.24 1.60
C THR A 17 -4.67 -3.50 1.56
N ILE A 18 -3.88 -3.76 2.60
CA ILE A 18 -3.05 -4.97 2.71
C ILE A 18 -3.93 -6.23 2.59
N SER A 19 -5.09 -6.24 3.26
CA SER A 19 -6.04 -7.35 3.16
C SER A 19 -6.56 -7.56 1.73
N GLN A 20 -6.92 -6.49 1.00
CA GLN A 20 -7.42 -6.64 -0.37
C GLN A 20 -6.31 -7.04 -1.37
N ILE A 21 -5.09 -6.55 -1.18
CA ILE A 21 -3.92 -7.05 -1.94
C ILE A 21 -3.73 -8.55 -1.67
N GLY A 22 -3.92 -9.00 -0.43
CA GLY A 22 -3.92 -10.43 -0.09
C GLY A 22 -4.95 -11.24 -0.89
N PHE A 23 -6.16 -10.72 -1.10
CA PHE A 23 -7.16 -11.34 -1.98
C PHE A 23 -6.64 -11.48 -3.43
N MET A 24 -6.05 -10.41 -3.97
CA MET A 24 -5.49 -10.41 -5.33
C MET A 24 -4.33 -11.41 -5.46
N MET A 25 -3.45 -11.48 -4.46
CA MET A 25 -2.33 -12.42 -4.45
C MET A 25 -2.80 -13.87 -4.38
N VAL A 26 -3.85 -14.17 -3.61
CA VAL A 26 -4.46 -15.50 -3.61
C VAL A 26 -5.05 -15.83 -4.99
N ALA A 27 -5.80 -14.89 -5.59
CA ALA A 27 -6.36 -15.07 -6.93
C ALA A 27 -5.28 -15.39 -7.97
N LEU A 28 -4.17 -14.66 -7.96
CA LEU A 28 -3.02 -14.92 -8.83
C LEU A 28 -2.37 -16.26 -8.54
N GLY A 29 -2.23 -16.62 -7.26
CA GLY A 29 -1.60 -17.88 -6.83
C GLY A 29 -2.40 -19.14 -7.21
N VAL A 30 -3.73 -19.04 -7.33
CA VAL A 30 -4.59 -20.14 -7.78
C VAL A 30 -4.85 -20.11 -9.28
N SER A 31 -4.37 -19.10 -9.99
CA SER A 31 -4.49 -18.96 -11.43
C SER A 31 -3.72 -20.09 -12.15
N GLY A 32 -4.32 -20.69 -13.15
CA GLY A 32 -3.72 -21.78 -13.92
C GLY A 32 -3.83 -23.18 -13.27
N MET A 33 -4.44 -23.29 -12.08
CA MET A 33 -4.71 -24.55 -11.42
C MET A 33 -6.19 -24.93 -11.55
N GLY A 34 -6.49 -26.23 -11.59
CA GLY A 34 -7.88 -26.72 -11.57
C GLY A 34 -8.65 -26.64 -12.88
N GLY A 35 -8.01 -26.55 -14.04
CA GLY A 35 -8.68 -26.61 -15.36
C GLY A 35 -9.36 -25.31 -15.83
N HIS A 36 -9.30 -24.24 -15.03
CA HIS A 36 -9.78 -22.90 -15.39
C HIS A 36 -8.58 -21.95 -15.48
N ALA A 37 -7.72 -22.19 -16.48
CA ALA A 37 -6.57 -21.36 -16.77
C ALA A 37 -7.01 -19.91 -17.00
N GLY A 38 -6.47 -18.97 -16.19
CA GLY A 38 -6.73 -17.54 -16.35
C GLY A 38 -7.79 -16.93 -15.43
N LEU A 39 -8.75 -17.68 -14.86
CA LEU A 39 -9.79 -17.12 -13.99
C LEU A 39 -9.21 -16.30 -12.83
N GLY A 40 -8.27 -16.87 -12.09
CA GLY A 40 -7.66 -16.21 -10.95
C GLY A 40 -6.91 -14.92 -11.34
N TYR A 41 -6.24 -14.92 -12.50
CA TYR A 41 -5.56 -13.75 -13.03
C TYR A 41 -6.56 -12.63 -13.35
N VAL A 42 -7.59 -12.94 -14.15
CA VAL A 42 -8.62 -11.96 -14.54
C VAL A 42 -9.35 -11.43 -13.32
N ALA A 43 -9.75 -12.30 -12.38
CA ALA A 43 -10.40 -11.93 -11.12
C ALA A 43 -9.51 -11.01 -10.27
N GLY A 44 -8.22 -11.32 -10.15
CA GLY A 44 -7.25 -10.52 -9.41
C GLY A 44 -7.06 -9.13 -10.02
N MET A 45 -6.93 -9.04 -11.35
CA MET A 45 -6.79 -7.78 -12.08
C MET A 45 -8.08 -6.97 -12.06
N PHE A 46 -9.24 -7.61 -12.19
CA PHE A 46 -10.53 -6.95 -12.05
C PHE A 46 -10.72 -6.37 -10.65
N HIS A 47 -10.32 -7.13 -9.62
CA HIS A 47 -10.38 -6.62 -8.26
C HIS A 47 -9.39 -5.48 -8.02
N LEU A 48 -8.21 -5.49 -8.66
CA LEU A 48 -7.26 -4.37 -8.61
C LEU A 48 -7.89 -3.09 -9.16
N PHE A 49 -8.58 -3.19 -10.29
CA PHE A 49 -9.27 -2.06 -10.92
C PHE A 49 -10.40 -1.50 -10.03
N THR A 50 -11.32 -2.35 -9.58
CA THR A 50 -12.44 -1.92 -8.72
C THR A 50 -11.95 -1.43 -7.36
N HIS A 51 -10.91 -2.08 -6.80
CA HIS A 51 -10.26 -1.69 -5.55
C HIS A 51 -9.67 -0.28 -5.63
N ALA A 52 -9.02 0.08 -6.74
CA ALA A 52 -8.46 1.42 -6.92
C ALA A 52 -9.54 2.50 -6.77
N MET A 53 -10.74 2.28 -7.34
CA MET A 53 -11.86 3.24 -7.30
C MET A 53 -12.41 3.42 -5.88
N PHE A 54 -12.89 2.34 -5.25
CA PHE A 54 -13.48 2.48 -3.91
C PHE A 54 -12.44 2.80 -2.83
N LYS A 55 -11.17 2.49 -3.07
CA LYS A 55 -10.11 2.79 -2.10
C LYS A 55 -9.69 4.26 -2.15
N ALA A 56 -9.54 4.81 -3.34
CA ALA A 56 -9.36 6.24 -3.51
C ALA A 56 -10.52 7.03 -2.86
N LEU A 57 -11.76 6.57 -3.08
CA LEU A 57 -12.94 7.17 -2.46
C LEU A 57 -12.86 7.14 -0.92
N LEU A 58 -12.51 6.00 -0.32
CA LEU A 58 -12.38 5.88 1.16
C LEU A 58 -11.32 6.81 1.73
N PHE A 59 -10.15 6.89 1.08
CA PHE A 59 -9.07 7.76 1.56
C PHE A 59 -9.38 9.25 1.38
N LEU A 60 -10.03 9.64 0.29
CA LEU A 60 -10.47 11.02 0.10
C LEU A 60 -11.56 11.41 1.11
N CYS A 61 -12.53 10.51 1.37
CA CYS A 61 -13.51 10.72 2.45
C CYS A 61 -12.83 10.85 3.81
N ALA A 62 -11.84 9.99 4.12
CA ALA A 62 -11.07 10.08 5.35
C ALA A 62 -10.32 11.43 5.43
N GLY A 63 -9.75 11.89 4.32
CA GLY A 63 -9.14 13.21 4.21
C GLY A 63 -10.10 14.35 4.55
N ALA A 64 -11.31 14.32 3.99
CA ALA A 64 -12.36 15.30 4.27
C ALA A 64 -12.77 15.30 5.76
N ILE A 65 -12.95 14.11 6.35
CA ILE A 65 -13.30 13.96 7.77
C ILE A 65 -12.17 14.52 8.66
N ILE A 66 -10.93 14.15 8.39
CA ILE A 66 -9.77 14.59 9.17
C ILE A 66 -9.57 16.10 9.04
N HIS A 67 -9.79 16.65 7.86
CA HIS A 67 -9.69 18.11 7.65
C HIS A 67 -10.69 18.86 8.53
N THR A 68 -11.92 18.36 8.63
CA THR A 68 -12.99 18.99 9.43
C THR A 68 -12.79 18.79 10.94
N ILE A 69 -12.30 17.61 11.36
CA ILE A 69 -12.20 17.24 12.78
C ILE A 69 -10.84 17.62 13.39
N GLY A 70 -9.77 17.70 12.58
CA GLY A 70 -8.40 17.94 13.04
C GLY A 70 -7.73 16.72 13.70
N SER A 71 -8.35 15.52 13.65
CA SER A 71 -7.84 14.31 14.31
C SER A 71 -8.02 13.06 13.42
N ASN A 72 -7.07 12.13 13.50
CA ASN A 72 -7.17 10.80 12.87
C ASN A 72 -7.91 9.77 13.75
N GLU A 73 -8.07 10.07 15.06
CA GLU A 73 -8.63 9.12 16.02
C GLU A 73 -10.17 9.06 15.92
N MET A 74 -10.72 7.84 15.82
CA MET A 74 -12.16 7.62 15.74
C MET A 74 -12.89 8.09 17.01
N SER A 75 -12.21 8.16 18.15
CA SER A 75 -12.79 8.67 19.41
C SER A 75 -13.14 10.17 19.35
N ALA A 76 -12.49 10.94 18.48
CA ALA A 76 -12.80 12.35 18.21
C ALA A 76 -13.93 12.52 17.17
N MET A 77 -14.35 11.43 16.53
CA MET A 77 -15.40 11.37 15.53
C MET A 77 -16.73 10.92 16.21
N GLY A 78 -17.75 10.64 15.45
CA GLY A 78 -19.05 10.19 15.93
C GLY A 78 -20.14 11.18 15.58
N GLY A 79 -21.33 10.70 15.21
CA GLY A 79 -22.49 11.52 14.86
C GLY A 79 -22.31 12.39 13.60
N LEU A 80 -21.26 12.20 12.78
CA LEU A 80 -20.93 13.09 11.66
C LEU A 80 -21.94 13.05 10.51
N ARG A 81 -22.83 12.09 10.46
CA ARG A 81 -23.83 11.95 9.36
C ARG A 81 -24.68 13.19 9.13
N LYS A 82 -24.96 13.97 10.18
CA LYS A 82 -25.79 15.17 10.12
C LYS A 82 -25.03 16.38 9.54
N TYR A 83 -23.72 16.40 9.77
CA TYR A 83 -22.86 17.52 9.45
C TYR A 83 -22.16 17.36 8.11
N MET A 84 -21.93 16.10 7.68
CA MET A 84 -21.21 15.75 6.46
C MET A 84 -22.01 14.74 5.60
N PRO A 85 -23.20 15.15 5.10
CA PRO A 85 -24.10 14.22 4.40
C PRO A 85 -23.51 13.65 3.09
N VAL A 86 -22.79 14.46 2.31
CA VAL A 86 -22.16 14.00 1.05
C VAL A 86 -21.04 13.02 1.36
N THR A 87 -20.13 13.38 2.26
CA THR A 87 -19.05 12.49 2.71
C THR A 87 -19.60 11.21 3.33
N HIS A 88 -20.69 11.29 4.09
CA HIS A 88 -21.36 10.14 4.70
C HIS A 88 -21.87 9.14 3.64
N ILE A 89 -22.60 9.61 2.63
CA ILE A 89 -23.18 8.74 1.61
C ILE A 89 -22.06 8.13 0.73
N THR A 90 -21.10 8.92 0.31
CA THR A 90 -19.99 8.43 -0.52
C THR A 90 -19.10 7.45 0.23
N PHE A 91 -18.86 7.64 1.53
CA PHE A 91 -18.19 6.67 2.37
C PHE A 91 -18.96 5.37 2.51
N LEU A 92 -20.30 5.44 2.66
CA LEU A 92 -21.17 4.27 2.73
C LEU A 92 -21.11 3.46 1.43
N VAL A 93 -21.20 4.12 0.27
CA VAL A 93 -21.04 3.48 -1.05
C VAL A 93 -19.73 2.69 -1.12
N ALA A 94 -18.62 3.32 -0.71
CA ALA A 94 -17.33 2.65 -0.69
C ALA A 94 -17.25 1.48 0.31
N CYS A 95 -17.90 1.61 1.48
CA CYS A 95 -18.00 0.51 2.46
C CYS A 95 -18.80 -0.67 1.92
N LEU A 96 -19.90 -0.42 1.21
CA LEU A 96 -20.70 -1.47 0.57
C LEU A 96 -19.90 -2.16 -0.55
N ALA A 97 -19.20 -1.37 -1.38
CA ALA A 97 -18.36 -1.89 -2.45
C ALA A 97 -17.23 -2.79 -1.91
N ILE A 98 -16.42 -2.31 -0.97
CA ILE A 98 -15.31 -3.11 -0.40
C ILE A 98 -15.81 -4.34 0.36
N SER A 99 -17.01 -4.30 0.93
CA SER A 99 -17.62 -5.46 1.59
C SER A 99 -18.10 -6.53 0.62
N GLY A 100 -18.31 -6.18 -0.66
CA GLY A 100 -18.83 -7.10 -1.67
C GLY A 100 -20.37 -7.25 -1.60
N ILE A 101 -21.07 -6.15 -1.38
CA ILE A 101 -22.55 -6.11 -1.44
C ILE A 101 -23.00 -5.78 -2.87
N PRO A 102 -23.94 -6.53 -3.46
CA PRO A 102 -24.56 -6.15 -4.73
C PRO A 102 -25.33 -4.83 -4.60
N PRO A 103 -25.41 -3.98 -5.63
CA PRO A 103 -24.84 -4.11 -6.97
C PRO A 103 -23.47 -3.44 -7.16
N PHE A 104 -22.75 -3.14 -6.09
CA PHE A 104 -21.49 -2.38 -6.16
C PHE A 104 -20.36 -3.17 -6.80
N SER A 105 -19.39 -2.46 -7.39
CA SER A 105 -18.30 -3.04 -8.20
C SER A 105 -17.46 -4.09 -7.48
N GLY A 106 -17.24 -3.90 -6.18
CA GLY A 106 -16.47 -4.85 -5.35
C GLY A 106 -17.15 -6.21 -5.18
N PHE A 107 -18.47 -6.32 -5.35
CA PHE A 107 -19.17 -7.60 -5.33
C PHE A 107 -18.71 -8.48 -6.49
N PHE A 108 -18.82 -7.98 -7.73
CA PHE A 108 -18.47 -8.75 -8.93
C PHE A 108 -17.03 -9.25 -8.91
N SER A 109 -16.09 -8.35 -8.63
CA SER A 109 -14.66 -8.71 -8.62
C SER A 109 -14.28 -9.64 -7.47
N LYS A 110 -14.90 -9.51 -6.30
CA LYS A 110 -14.62 -10.37 -5.14
C LYS A 110 -15.24 -11.75 -5.28
N ASP A 111 -16.44 -11.84 -5.85
CA ASP A 111 -17.12 -13.11 -6.09
C ASP A 111 -16.31 -13.99 -7.04
N GLU A 112 -15.72 -13.42 -8.07
CA GLU A 112 -14.81 -14.14 -8.97
C GLU A 112 -13.57 -14.68 -8.26
N ILE A 113 -12.96 -13.89 -7.37
CA ILE A 113 -11.83 -14.36 -6.55
C ILE A 113 -12.25 -15.52 -5.65
N LEU A 114 -13.42 -15.43 -5.03
CA LEU A 114 -13.94 -16.49 -4.16
C LEU A 114 -14.24 -17.75 -4.99
N THR A 115 -14.82 -17.62 -6.17
CA THR A 115 -15.06 -18.73 -7.09
C THR A 115 -13.76 -19.41 -7.48
N ALA A 116 -12.72 -18.63 -7.86
CA ALA A 116 -11.40 -19.20 -8.15
C ALA A 116 -10.79 -19.93 -6.93
N ALA A 117 -10.96 -19.38 -5.73
CA ALA A 117 -10.48 -20.00 -4.50
C ALA A 117 -11.23 -21.31 -4.17
N PHE A 118 -12.56 -21.38 -4.38
CA PHE A 118 -13.35 -22.60 -4.20
C PHE A 118 -13.02 -23.67 -5.23
N LEU A 119 -12.77 -23.30 -6.48
CA LEU A 119 -12.34 -24.22 -7.53
C LEU A 119 -10.97 -24.84 -7.22
N PHE A 120 -10.06 -24.07 -6.64
CA PHE A 120 -8.76 -24.58 -6.21
C PHE A 120 -8.90 -25.55 -5.02
N SER A 121 -9.61 -25.12 -3.97
CA SER A 121 -9.86 -25.93 -2.77
C SER A 121 -11.05 -25.40 -1.97
N PRO A 122 -11.98 -26.27 -1.51
CA PRO A 122 -13.07 -25.85 -0.64
C PRO A 122 -12.60 -25.13 0.64
N TRP A 123 -11.48 -25.57 1.23
CA TRP A 123 -10.90 -24.94 2.42
C TRP A 123 -10.40 -23.52 2.15
N MET A 124 -9.78 -23.31 0.98
CA MET A 124 -9.35 -21.96 0.58
C MET A 124 -10.55 -21.04 0.36
N GLY A 125 -11.59 -21.54 -0.30
CA GLY A 125 -12.83 -20.80 -0.50
C GLY A 125 -13.50 -20.39 0.83
N VAL A 126 -13.60 -21.31 1.78
CA VAL A 126 -14.15 -21.02 3.13
C VAL A 126 -13.30 -20.01 3.88
N LEU A 127 -11.97 -20.16 3.86
CA LEU A 127 -11.04 -19.22 4.49
C LEU A 127 -11.19 -17.82 3.91
N MET A 128 -11.21 -17.70 2.58
CA MET A 128 -11.36 -16.42 1.88
C MET A 128 -12.72 -15.79 2.13
N SER A 129 -13.79 -16.58 2.18
CA SER A 129 -15.12 -16.10 2.56
C SER A 129 -15.16 -15.57 4.00
N GLY A 130 -14.50 -16.25 4.94
CA GLY A 130 -14.34 -15.78 6.32
C GLY A 130 -13.60 -14.43 6.40
N ILE A 131 -12.53 -14.26 5.60
CA ILE A 131 -11.80 -12.99 5.52
C ILE A 131 -12.66 -11.89 4.88
N ALA A 132 -13.53 -12.23 3.90
CA ALA A 132 -14.47 -11.29 3.31
C ALA A 132 -15.50 -10.80 4.36
N GLY A 133 -16.06 -11.70 5.17
CA GLY A 133 -16.92 -11.33 6.29
C GLY A 133 -16.22 -10.43 7.31
N LEU A 134 -14.96 -10.75 7.64
CA LEU A 134 -14.16 -9.93 8.54
C LEU A 134 -13.89 -8.53 7.94
N THR A 135 -13.73 -8.44 6.61
CA THR A 135 -13.61 -7.16 5.90
C THR A 135 -14.85 -6.30 6.09
N ALA A 136 -16.02 -6.88 5.89
CA ALA A 136 -17.30 -6.19 6.12
C ALA A 136 -17.43 -5.71 7.58
N PHE A 137 -17.10 -6.57 8.54
CA PHE A 137 -17.15 -6.22 9.96
C PHE A 137 -16.31 -4.99 10.30
N TYR A 138 -15.01 -4.96 9.96
CA TYR A 138 -14.16 -3.82 10.35
C TYR A 138 -14.48 -2.55 9.56
N MET A 139 -14.93 -2.66 8.30
CA MET A 139 -15.35 -1.49 7.52
C MET A 139 -16.62 -0.86 8.10
N PHE A 140 -17.62 -1.68 8.48
CA PHE A 140 -18.84 -1.16 9.11
C PHE A 140 -18.62 -0.75 10.57
N ARG A 141 -17.67 -1.36 11.29
CA ARG A 141 -17.18 -0.81 12.56
C ARG A 141 -16.64 0.61 12.39
N LEU A 142 -15.79 0.83 11.37
CA LEU A 142 -15.26 2.15 11.06
C LEU A 142 -16.38 3.13 10.72
N TYR A 143 -17.30 2.74 9.83
CA TYR A 143 -18.43 3.55 9.41
C TYR A 143 -19.34 3.95 10.58
N TYR A 144 -19.72 3.01 11.45
CA TYR A 144 -20.59 3.32 12.58
C TYR A 144 -19.91 4.21 13.63
N ASN A 145 -18.64 4.01 13.91
CA ASN A 145 -17.90 4.87 14.85
C ASN A 145 -17.78 6.32 14.36
N ILE A 146 -17.70 6.55 13.05
CA ILE A 146 -17.53 7.89 12.48
C ILE A 146 -18.87 8.61 12.32
N PHE A 147 -19.84 7.96 11.70
CA PHE A 147 -21.07 8.63 11.27
C PHE A 147 -22.23 8.45 12.23
N TRP A 148 -22.21 7.41 13.06
CA TRP A 148 -23.21 7.12 14.07
C TRP A 148 -22.59 7.30 15.47
N GLY A 149 -23.03 6.55 16.46
CA GLY A 149 -22.49 6.60 17.82
C GLY A 149 -22.84 7.92 18.55
N ALA A 150 -22.19 8.12 19.71
CA ALA A 150 -22.33 9.36 20.46
C ALA A 150 -21.52 10.49 19.79
N GLU A 151 -22.08 11.68 19.77
CA GLU A 151 -21.36 12.87 19.33
C GLU A 151 -20.16 13.11 20.25
N ALA A 152 -18.96 13.20 19.69
CA ALA A 152 -17.77 13.56 20.46
C ALA A 152 -17.84 15.04 20.88
N LYS A 153 -17.32 15.35 22.07
CA LYS A 153 -17.15 16.75 22.48
C LYS A 153 -16.12 17.42 21.58
N ARG A 154 -16.50 18.50 20.91
CA ARG A 154 -15.68 19.25 19.93
C ARG A 154 -15.73 20.72 20.26
N GLU A 155 -14.63 21.42 19.95
CA GLU A 155 -14.52 22.87 20.11
C GLU A 155 -15.30 23.62 19.01
N HIS A 156 -15.35 23.02 17.80
CA HIS A 156 -16.03 23.61 16.64
C HIS A 156 -17.09 22.64 16.09
N THR A 157 -18.19 23.23 15.56
CA THR A 157 -19.21 22.46 14.84
C THR A 157 -18.64 21.94 13.53
N PRO A 158 -18.69 20.62 13.25
CA PRO A 158 -18.26 20.09 11.97
C PRO A 158 -19.11 20.66 10.83
N HIS A 159 -18.53 20.78 9.66
CA HIS A 159 -19.22 21.16 8.42
C HIS A 159 -18.82 20.27 7.27
N GLU A 160 -19.59 20.24 6.20
CA GLU A 160 -19.25 19.48 5.00
C GLU A 160 -17.98 20.04 4.35
N ALA A 161 -17.22 19.18 3.70
CA ALA A 161 -16.04 19.55 2.96
C ALA A 161 -16.40 20.46 1.76
N PRO A 162 -15.50 21.36 1.33
CA PRO A 162 -15.74 22.25 0.20
C PRO A 162 -16.00 21.46 -1.09
N VAL A 163 -16.65 22.12 -2.06
CA VAL A 163 -17.03 21.50 -3.35
C VAL A 163 -15.83 20.89 -4.08
N SER A 164 -14.65 21.52 -3.98
CA SER A 164 -13.41 21.00 -4.55
C SER A 164 -13.03 19.61 -4.02
N MET A 165 -13.46 19.25 -2.81
CA MET A 165 -13.28 17.91 -2.24
C MET A 165 -14.48 17.00 -2.50
N THR A 166 -15.71 17.51 -2.38
CA THR A 166 -16.93 16.70 -2.51
C THR A 166 -17.22 16.29 -3.96
N ALA A 167 -16.85 17.10 -4.97
CA ALA A 167 -17.05 16.74 -6.37
C ALA A 167 -16.25 15.47 -6.78
N PRO A 168 -14.95 15.32 -6.46
CA PRO A 168 -14.24 14.05 -6.67
C PRO A 168 -14.85 12.87 -5.90
N LEU A 169 -15.39 13.09 -4.69
CA LEU A 169 -16.05 12.01 -3.93
C LEU A 169 -17.28 11.49 -4.66
N LEU A 170 -18.12 12.39 -5.19
CA LEU A 170 -19.31 12.02 -5.94
C LEU A 170 -18.98 11.30 -7.26
N PHE A 171 -17.96 11.78 -7.97
CA PHE A 171 -17.47 11.12 -9.18
C PHE A 171 -16.97 9.71 -8.91
N LEU A 172 -16.11 9.52 -7.91
CA LEU A 172 -15.60 8.21 -7.55
C LEU A 172 -16.69 7.29 -6.99
N ALA A 173 -17.67 7.82 -6.26
CA ALA A 173 -18.83 7.05 -5.81
C ALA A 173 -19.65 6.54 -6.99
N PHE A 174 -19.90 7.40 -7.98
CA PHE A 174 -20.57 7.00 -9.22
C PHE A 174 -19.79 5.89 -9.94
N VAL A 175 -18.49 6.08 -10.18
CA VAL A 175 -17.65 5.04 -10.80
C VAL A 175 -17.66 3.75 -9.99
N THR A 176 -17.59 3.83 -8.66
CA THR A 176 -17.64 2.66 -7.78
C THR A 176 -18.95 1.87 -7.90
N CYS A 177 -20.07 2.53 -8.18
CA CYS A 177 -21.35 1.85 -8.41
C CYS A 177 -21.36 1.10 -9.76
N PHE A 178 -20.75 1.65 -10.81
CA PHE A 178 -20.91 1.14 -12.17
C PHE A 178 -19.72 0.34 -12.70
N ALA A 179 -18.53 0.50 -12.15
CA ALA A 179 -17.31 -0.18 -12.59
C ALA A 179 -17.38 -1.73 -12.56
N GLY A 180 -18.29 -2.28 -11.76
CA GLY A 180 -18.52 -3.72 -11.68
C GLY A 180 -19.22 -4.33 -12.91
N PHE A 181 -19.90 -3.52 -13.73
CA PHE A 181 -20.60 -3.97 -14.93
C PHE A 181 -19.72 -3.94 -16.19
N ILE A 182 -18.48 -3.47 -16.08
CA ILE A 182 -17.53 -3.49 -17.19
C ILE A 182 -17.14 -4.95 -17.46
N PRO A 183 -17.23 -5.45 -18.71
CA PRO A 183 -16.81 -6.80 -19.07
C PRO A 183 -15.28 -6.91 -19.08
N PHE A 184 -14.67 -6.89 -17.90
CA PHE A 184 -13.23 -6.75 -17.73
C PHE A 184 -12.43 -7.90 -18.33
N GLY A 185 -13.00 -9.10 -18.33
CA GLY A 185 -12.39 -10.28 -18.95
C GLY A 185 -12.15 -10.20 -20.45
N ASN A 186 -12.84 -9.29 -21.15
CA ASN A 186 -12.62 -9.04 -22.58
C ASN A 186 -11.39 -8.16 -22.85
N PHE A 187 -10.93 -7.41 -21.84
CA PHE A 187 -9.80 -6.50 -21.96
C PHE A 187 -8.51 -7.04 -21.39
N VAL A 188 -8.61 -7.99 -20.45
CA VAL A 188 -7.47 -8.52 -19.70
C VAL A 188 -7.54 -10.04 -19.69
N SER A 189 -6.57 -10.68 -20.33
CA SER A 189 -6.41 -12.13 -20.30
C SER A 189 -4.92 -12.48 -20.09
N SER A 190 -4.64 -13.69 -19.57
CA SER A 190 -3.27 -14.20 -19.40
C SER A 190 -2.75 -14.96 -20.61
N ASP A 191 -3.67 -15.45 -21.47
CA ASP A 191 -3.41 -16.38 -22.57
C ASP A 191 -4.00 -15.92 -23.91
N GLY A 192 -4.55 -14.70 -23.94
CA GLY A 192 -5.21 -14.14 -25.13
C GLY A 192 -6.64 -14.66 -25.37
N VAL A 193 -7.18 -15.48 -24.48
CA VAL A 193 -8.56 -15.95 -24.54
C VAL A 193 -9.46 -14.99 -23.75
N GLU A 194 -10.56 -14.57 -24.37
CA GLU A 194 -11.58 -13.74 -23.71
C GLU A 194 -12.23 -14.54 -22.57
N TYR A 195 -12.30 -13.93 -21.42
CA TYR A 195 -12.87 -14.53 -20.22
C TYR A 195 -14.21 -13.90 -19.88
N THR A 196 -15.29 -14.66 -20.00
CA THR A 196 -16.62 -14.21 -19.56
C THR A 196 -16.76 -14.41 -18.03
N ILE A 197 -17.15 -13.35 -17.36
CA ILE A 197 -17.40 -13.36 -15.91
C ILE A 197 -18.66 -14.19 -15.65
N HIS A 198 -18.53 -15.31 -14.94
CA HIS A 198 -19.64 -16.16 -14.54
C HIS A 198 -19.82 -16.11 -13.03
N LEU A 199 -20.91 -15.44 -12.59
CA LEU A 199 -21.28 -15.43 -11.18
C LEU A 199 -21.76 -16.85 -10.76
N ASP A 200 -21.06 -17.50 -9.86
CA ASP A 200 -21.57 -18.69 -9.22
C ASP A 200 -22.60 -18.32 -8.13
N GLY A 201 -23.88 -18.60 -8.41
CA GLY A 201 -24.96 -18.22 -7.49
C GLY A 201 -24.83 -18.81 -6.08
N LYS A 202 -24.17 -19.97 -5.91
CA LYS A 202 -23.97 -20.58 -4.58
C LYS A 202 -22.89 -19.83 -3.82
N VAL A 203 -21.77 -19.50 -4.47
CA VAL A 203 -20.67 -18.72 -3.88
C VAL A 203 -21.18 -17.32 -3.55
N ALA A 204 -21.85 -16.64 -4.49
CA ALA A 204 -22.41 -15.32 -4.31
C ALA A 204 -23.39 -15.26 -3.15
N LEU A 205 -24.33 -16.19 -3.05
CA LEU A 205 -25.33 -16.19 -1.98
C LEU A 205 -24.68 -16.44 -0.61
N SER A 206 -23.74 -17.38 -0.54
CA SER A 206 -23.05 -17.71 0.71
C SER A 206 -22.15 -16.54 1.19
N SER A 207 -21.42 -15.89 0.28
CA SER A 207 -20.55 -14.76 0.58
C SER A 207 -21.35 -13.53 1.03
N VAL A 208 -22.42 -13.16 0.30
CA VAL A 208 -23.31 -12.07 0.66
C VAL A 208 -24.00 -12.34 2.00
N GLY A 209 -24.47 -13.56 2.24
CA GLY A 209 -25.07 -13.96 3.52
C GLY A 209 -24.11 -13.73 4.70
N LEU A 210 -22.86 -14.19 4.57
CA LEU A 210 -21.82 -14.00 5.59
C LEU A 210 -21.49 -12.52 5.81
N VAL A 211 -21.40 -11.74 4.74
CA VAL A 211 -21.18 -10.29 4.80
C VAL A 211 -22.32 -9.58 5.50
N CYS A 212 -23.59 -9.92 5.20
CA CYS A 212 -24.75 -9.35 5.88
C CYS A 212 -24.76 -9.66 7.37
N VAL A 213 -24.41 -10.89 7.77
CA VAL A 213 -24.24 -11.26 9.18
C VAL A 213 -23.17 -10.42 9.85
N ALA A 214 -22.01 -10.27 9.20
CA ALA A 214 -20.89 -9.45 9.72
C ALA A 214 -21.28 -7.97 9.89
N ILE A 215 -22.02 -7.42 8.93
CA ILE A 215 -22.57 -6.05 9.02
C ILE A 215 -23.59 -5.95 10.17
N GLY A 216 -24.47 -6.93 10.33
CA GLY A 216 -25.44 -6.98 11.43
C GLY A 216 -24.77 -7.01 12.81
N ILE A 217 -23.66 -7.77 12.96
CA ILE A 217 -22.85 -7.77 14.17
C ILE A 217 -22.22 -6.39 14.41
N ALA A 218 -21.62 -5.78 13.38
CA ALA A 218 -21.02 -4.45 13.49
C ALA A 218 -22.07 -3.39 13.86
N PHE A 219 -23.26 -3.47 13.26
CA PHE A 219 -24.39 -2.61 13.58
C PHE A 219 -24.81 -2.73 15.06
N ARG A 220 -24.95 -3.95 15.57
CA ARG A 220 -25.34 -4.20 16.96
C ARG A 220 -24.31 -3.70 17.96
N PHE A 221 -23.02 -3.72 17.60
CA PHE A 221 -21.92 -3.35 18.49
C PHE A 221 -21.62 -1.85 18.50
N TYR A 222 -21.75 -1.17 17.34
CA TYR A 222 -21.16 0.16 17.15
C TYR A 222 -22.15 1.26 16.75
N ARG A 223 -23.40 0.94 16.41
CA ARG A 223 -24.40 1.96 16.06
C ARG A 223 -24.77 2.85 17.25
N GLN A 224 -24.84 2.27 18.43
CA GLN A 224 -25.10 2.97 19.68
C GLN A 224 -23.99 2.67 20.70
N PRO A 225 -23.72 3.60 21.64
CA PRO A 225 -22.78 3.31 22.72
C PRO A 225 -23.14 2.00 23.43
N SER A 226 -22.22 1.04 23.41
CA SER A 226 -22.44 -0.30 23.95
C SER A 226 -21.21 -0.77 24.71
N ALA A 227 -21.43 -1.50 25.80
CA ALA A 227 -20.36 -2.15 26.57
C ALA A 227 -19.87 -3.46 25.90
N LEU A 228 -20.54 -3.93 24.83
CA LEU A 228 -20.20 -5.20 24.17
C LEU A 228 -18.78 -5.23 23.60
N PRO A 229 -18.29 -4.20 22.88
CA PRO A 229 -16.92 -4.20 22.37
C PRO A 229 -15.86 -4.30 23.49
N ALA A 230 -16.08 -3.62 24.62
CA ALA A 230 -15.18 -3.68 25.77
C ALA A 230 -15.19 -5.08 26.42
N LYS A 231 -16.35 -5.69 26.59
CA LYS A 231 -16.47 -7.06 27.12
C LYS A 231 -15.77 -8.07 26.21
N MET A 232 -15.93 -7.94 24.89
CA MET A 232 -15.22 -8.82 23.93
C MET A 232 -13.71 -8.58 23.97
N ALA A 233 -13.26 -7.34 24.06
CA ALA A 233 -11.83 -7.02 24.19
C ALA A 233 -11.19 -7.63 25.46
N THR A 234 -11.93 -7.64 26.59
CA THR A 234 -11.47 -8.30 27.83
C THR A 234 -11.50 -9.82 27.70
N ALA A 235 -12.54 -10.41 27.09
CA ALA A 235 -12.66 -11.85 26.88
C ALA A 235 -11.54 -12.42 26.00
N PHE A 236 -11.14 -11.69 24.93
CA PHE A 236 -10.02 -12.04 24.05
C PHE A 236 -8.67 -11.42 24.48
N GLY A 237 -8.51 -11.00 25.71
CA GLY A 237 -7.46 -10.17 26.28
C GLY A 237 -6.06 -10.29 25.64
N GLY A 238 -5.47 -11.49 25.64
CA GLY A 238 -4.12 -11.73 25.05
C GLY A 238 -4.11 -11.52 23.53
N PHE A 239 -5.08 -12.11 22.83
CA PHE A 239 -5.21 -11.97 21.38
C PHE A 239 -5.53 -10.53 20.95
N TYR A 240 -6.44 -9.85 21.66
CA TYR A 240 -6.77 -8.45 21.44
C TYR A 240 -5.52 -7.56 21.58
N ARG A 241 -4.73 -7.75 22.64
CA ARG A 241 -3.49 -7.00 22.90
C ARG A 241 -2.46 -7.24 21.79
N THR A 242 -2.27 -8.50 21.39
CA THR A 242 -1.33 -8.87 20.33
C THR A 242 -1.76 -8.25 18.98
N ALA A 243 -3.07 -8.30 18.65
CA ALA A 243 -3.60 -7.67 17.44
C ALA A 243 -3.49 -6.14 17.47
N LEU A 244 -3.67 -5.50 18.64
CA LEU A 244 -3.48 -4.06 18.84
C LEU A 244 -2.03 -3.65 18.56
N HIS A 245 -1.06 -4.45 19.00
CA HIS A 245 0.37 -4.29 18.71
C HIS A 245 0.79 -4.87 17.35
N ARG A 246 -0.17 -5.16 16.45
CA ARG A 246 0.09 -5.61 15.07
C ARG A 246 0.89 -6.92 15.01
N PHE A 247 0.64 -7.82 15.96
CA PHE A 247 1.37 -9.09 16.12
C PHE A 247 2.88 -8.91 16.24
N TYR A 248 3.34 -7.73 16.70
CA TYR A 248 4.75 -7.34 16.84
C TYR A 248 5.57 -7.45 15.54
N ILE A 249 4.89 -7.52 14.38
CA ILE A 249 5.53 -7.63 13.05
C ILE A 249 6.39 -6.39 12.77
N ASP A 250 5.90 -5.20 13.12
CA ASP A 250 6.66 -3.95 12.96
C ASP A 250 7.97 -3.98 13.78
N ASN A 251 7.94 -4.55 15.00
CA ASN A 251 9.12 -4.68 15.85
C ASN A 251 10.16 -5.61 15.22
N LEU A 252 9.71 -6.72 14.62
CA LEU A 252 10.57 -7.64 13.89
C LEU A 252 11.22 -6.97 12.68
N TYR A 253 10.43 -6.26 11.86
CA TYR A 253 10.97 -5.52 10.71
C TYR A 253 11.94 -4.43 11.14
N LEU A 254 11.63 -3.67 12.18
CA LEU A 254 12.54 -2.65 12.72
C LEU A 254 13.83 -3.26 13.28
N PHE A 255 13.77 -4.41 13.92
CA PHE A 255 14.95 -5.13 14.39
C PHE A 255 15.84 -5.55 13.22
N ILE A 256 15.25 -6.21 12.20
CA ILE A 256 15.98 -6.63 10.99
C ILE A 256 16.60 -5.43 10.29
N THR A 257 15.80 -4.38 10.04
CA THR A 257 16.25 -3.20 9.31
C THR A 257 17.34 -2.45 10.07
N LYS A 258 17.13 -2.12 11.34
CA LYS A 258 18.06 -1.29 12.10
C LYS A 258 19.30 -2.05 12.56
N ARG A 259 19.14 -3.30 13.07
CA ARG A 259 20.24 -4.06 13.64
C ARG A 259 21.03 -4.85 12.60
N ILE A 260 20.34 -5.51 11.67
CA ILE A 260 20.99 -6.38 10.69
C ILE A 260 21.43 -5.57 9.48
N ILE A 261 20.49 -4.87 8.82
CA ILE A 261 20.77 -4.18 7.57
C ILE A 261 21.61 -2.91 7.82
N PHE A 262 21.12 -1.97 8.62
CA PHE A 262 21.83 -0.70 8.80
C PHE A 262 23.09 -0.85 9.63
N ALA A 263 23.03 -1.46 10.81
CA ALA A 263 24.19 -1.56 11.68
C ALA A 263 25.21 -2.62 11.23
N GLY A 264 24.76 -3.74 10.64
CA GLY A 264 25.65 -4.81 10.18
C GLY A 264 26.18 -4.60 8.76
N ILE A 265 25.28 -4.40 7.80
CA ILE A 265 25.64 -4.39 6.38
C ILE A 265 25.97 -2.98 5.89
N SER A 266 25.07 -2.02 6.10
CA SER A 266 25.23 -0.69 5.51
C SER A 266 26.42 0.09 6.07
N GLN A 267 26.74 -0.08 7.37
CA GLN A 267 27.92 0.56 7.95
C GLN A 267 29.22 0.00 7.39
N GLY A 268 29.30 -1.32 7.18
CA GLY A 268 30.44 -1.95 6.52
C GLY A 268 30.66 -1.47 5.09
N ILE A 269 29.58 -1.40 4.31
CA ILE A 269 29.61 -0.87 2.94
C ILE A 269 30.00 0.61 2.93
N ALA A 270 29.45 1.42 3.81
CA ALA A 270 29.77 2.83 3.90
C ALA A 270 31.24 3.08 4.36
N TRP A 271 31.79 2.20 5.20
CA TRP A 271 33.21 2.24 5.57
C TRP A 271 34.08 1.92 4.37
N PHE A 272 33.78 0.85 3.62
CA PHE A 272 34.50 0.47 2.42
C PHE A 272 34.46 1.58 1.36
N ASP A 273 33.31 2.15 1.11
CA ASP A 273 33.12 3.25 0.15
C ASP A 273 34.02 4.43 0.50
N ARG A 274 33.95 4.93 1.74
CA ARG A 274 34.75 6.09 2.18
C ARG A 274 36.26 5.84 2.23
N HIS A 275 36.70 4.64 2.68
CA HIS A 275 38.13 4.39 2.91
C HIS A 275 38.81 3.78 1.70
N VAL A 276 38.13 2.94 0.94
CA VAL A 276 38.72 2.25 -0.20
C VAL A 276 38.44 3.03 -1.49
N ILE A 277 37.18 3.29 -1.81
CA ILE A 277 36.83 3.93 -3.09
C ILE A 277 37.21 5.40 -3.08
N ASP A 278 36.72 6.18 -2.13
CA ASP A 278 37.07 7.60 -2.00
C ASP A 278 38.56 7.77 -1.69
N GLY A 279 39.14 6.87 -0.88
CA GLY A 279 40.56 6.84 -0.59
C GLY A 279 41.43 6.66 -1.86
N ALA A 280 41.05 5.74 -2.73
CA ALA A 280 41.75 5.52 -4.02
C ALA A 280 41.63 6.73 -4.96
N MET A 281 40.41 7.31 -5.03
CA MET A 281 40.20 8.52 -5.86
C MET A 281 41.00 9.72 -5.34
N ASN A 282 41.04 9.92 -4.03
CA ASN A 282 41.85 10.98 -3.42
C ASN A 282 43.37 10.74 -3.56
N LEU A 283 43.80 9.47 -3.51
CA LEU A 283 45.19 9.11 -3.76
C LEU A 283 45.61 9.46 -5.22
N THR A 284 44.77 9.09 -6.19
CA THR A 284 45.06 9.45 -7.62
C THR A 284 45.16 10.96 -7.81
N ALA A 285 44.21 11.72 -7.21
CA ALA A 285 44.26 13.18 -7.25
C ALA A 285 45.56 13.74 -6.61
N THR A 286 45.94 13.21 -5.44
CA THR A 286 47.15 13.61 -4.70
C THR A 286 48.42 13.28 -5.49
N VAL A 287 48.51 12.09 -6.08
CA VAL A 287 49.63 11.68 -6.92
C VAL A 287 49.74 12.59 -8.13
N THR A 288 48.64 12.85 -8.82
CA THR A 288 48.59 13.77 -9.97
C THR A 288 49.06 15.17 -9.59
N GLN A 289 48.62 15.71 -8.47
CA GLN A 289 49.05 17.01 -7.97
C GLN A 289 50.55 17.04 -7.64
N LYS A 290 51.07 15.99 -6.97
CA LYS A 290 52.52 15.89 -6.67
C LYS A 290 53.35 15.81 -7.94
N VAL A 291 52.96 14.98 -8.91
CA VAL A 291 53.64 14.89 -10.20
C VAL A 291 53.60 16.23 -10.93
N ALA A 292 52.44 16.88 -10.98
CA ALA A 292 52.31 18.22 -11.58
C ALA A 292 53.23 19.25 -10.91
N TYR A 293 53.31 19.21 -9.56
CA TYR A 293 54.23 20.09 -8.81
C TYR A 293 55.71 19.83 -9.13
N CYS A 294 56.12 18.57 -9.24
CA CYS A 294 57.49 18.20 -9.63
C CYS A 294 57.82 18.65 -11.07
N ILE A 295 56.87 18.50 -12.01
CA ILE A 295 57.06 18.88 -13.41
C ILE A 295 57.06 20.42 -13.57
N ARG A 296 56.37 21.14 -12.69
CA ARG A 296 56.26 22.61 -12.74
C ARG A 296 57.64 23.29 -12.75
N GLY A 297 58.64 22.70 -12.09
CA GLY A 297 60.03 23.23 -12.10
C GLY A 297 60.69 23.23 -13.47
N LEU A 298 60.23 22.41 -14.42
CA LEU A 298 60.67 22.40 -15.80
C LEU A 298 60.19 23.59 -16.63
N GLN A 299 59.08 24.24 -16.14
CA GLN A 299 58.51 25.43 -16.78
C GLN A 299 59.03 26.71 -16.13
N SER A 300 60.29 27.04 -16.37
CA SER A 300 60.95 28.24 -15.82
C SER A 300 60.52 29.55 -16.47
N GLY A 301 59.85 29.52 -17.61
CA GLY A 301 59.46 30.71 -18.39
C GLY A 301 60.63 31.32 -19.17
N GLN A 302 61.82 30.75 -19.06
CA GLN A 302 63.05 31.27 -19.77
C GLN A 302 63.29 30.48 -21.06
N ILE A 303 63.21 31.15 -22.20
CA ILE A 303 63.36 30.54 -23.54
C ILE A 303 64.69 29.80 -23.66
N GLN A 304 65.77 30.34 -23.08
CA GLN A 304 67.12 29.74 -23.09
C GLN A 304 67.14 28.35 -22.45
N GLN A 305 66.44 28.16 -21.35
CA GLN A 305 66.36 26.84 -20.70
C GLN A 305 65.58 25.82 -21.54
N TYR A 306 64.52 26.24 -22.20
CA TYR A 306 63.75 25.35 -23.10
C TYR A 306 64.61 24.97 -24.32
N ALA A 307 65.36 25.92 -24.92
CA ALA A 307 66.25 25.64 -26.02
C ALA A 307 67.34 24.67 -25.60
N PHE A 308 67.94 24.84 -24.41
CA PHE A 308 68.93 23.95 -23.85
C PHE A 308 68.43 22.52 -23.60
N VAL A 309 67.32 22.38 -23.02
CA VAL A 309 66.64 21.05 -22.77
C VAL A 309 66.31 20.38 -24.10
N PHE A 310 65.79 21.14 -25.08
CA PHE A 310 65.55 20.63 -26.43
C PHE A 310 66.84 20.14 -27.12
N LEU A 311 67.90 20.89 -27.03
CA LEU A 311 69.20 20.53 -27.63
C LEU A 311 69.77 19.26 -26.97
N ILE A 312 69.72 19.16 -25.65
CA ILE A 312 70.15 17.94 -24.94
C ILE A 312 69.27 16.74 -25.35
N GLY A 313 67.93 16.89 -25.38
CA GLY A 313 67.02 15.82 -25.78
C GLY A 313 67.30 15.33 -27.21
N THR A 314 67.56 16.26 -28.13
CA THR A 314 67.90 15.93 -29.52
C THR A 314 69.25 15.19 -29.61
N LEU A 315 70.26 15.65 -28.89
CA LEU A 315 71.55 14.98 -28.80
C LEU A 315 71.46 13.56 -28.23
N LEU A 316 70.66 13.38 -27.18
CA LEU A 316 70.44 12.06 -26.59
C LEU A 316 69.77 11.10 -27.59
N ILE A 317 68.79 11.56 -28.35
CA ILE A 317 68.13 10.77 -29.39
C ILE A 317 69.12 10.40 -30.50
N VAL A 318 69.94 11.34 -30.95
CA VAL A 318 70.95 11.08 -31.98
C VAL A 318 72.00 10.06 -31.50
N VAL A 319 72.48 10.24 -30.24
CA VAL A 319 73.44 9.27 -29.65
C VAL A 319 72.78 7.90 -29.53
N TRP A 320 71.52 7.83 -29.09
CA TRP A 320 70.81 6.58 -29.00
C TRP A 320 70.61 5.89 -30.37
N MET A 321 70.33 6.66 -31.43
CA MET A 321 70.18 6.13 -32.78
C MET A 321 71.54 5.69 -33.42
N VAL A 322 72.69 6.25 -32.97
CA VAL A 322 74.01 5.90 -33.51
C VAL A 322 74.60 4.68 -32.79
N PHE A 323 74.26 4.46 -31.53
CA PHE A 323 74.85 3.39 -30.72
C PHE A 323 73.86 2.17 -30.45
N LEU A 324 72.64 2.25 -30.89
CA LEU A 324 71.69 1.16 -30.93
C LEU A 324 71.28 0.88 -32.37
#